data_7bfef935e2efc8c622ff16860683f830
#
_entry.id   7bfef935e2efc8c622ff16860683f830
#
_cell.length_a   1.000
_cell.length_b   1.000
_cell.length_c   1.000
_cell.angle_alpha   90.00
_cell.angle_beta   90.00
_cell.angle_gamma   90.00
#
_symmetry.space_group_name_H-M   'P 1'
#
loop_
_entity.id
_entity.type
_entity.pdbx_description
1 polymer ?
#
loop_
_entity_poly.entity_id
_entity_poly.type
_entity_poly.pdbx_seq_one_letter_code
_entity_poly.pdbx_strand_id
1 'polypeptide(L)'
;MDDGTEFSPAVSQIDQYPAPEVRPRADNRLWLPGTLALALCVFLLANWISPVGFRLNERSLDAPVLFGTLSLLSACAFVMGKQIGTTWRRLLTRSLGALVFVLAVPVGCTSFVFRIDALPVAHISVGSDRVVAYWMVGGPVGPHYTEFREERSVVPGLLLARVVGYSPYIGDVTLSVNFEKTLRAEVAEDTERGSRHLFECRVAPLLPW
;
A
#
# COMPACT_ATOMS: atom_id res chain seq x y z
N MET A 1 68.19 -70.42 5.37
CA MET A 1 68.44 -68.95 5.13
C MET A 1 67.33 -68.50 4.19
N ASP A 2 66.20 -68.12 4.77
CA ASP A 2 65.04 -67.67 4.03
C ASP A 2 64.97 -66.17 4.11
N ASP A 3 65.19 -65.50 2.99
CA ASP A 3 65.04 -64.09 2.89
C ASP A 3 63.59 -63.80 2.52
N GLY A 4 62.80 -63.54 3.58
CA GLY A 4 61.42 -63.08 3.43
C GLY A 4 61.38 -61.57 3.05
N THR A 5 61.27 -61.33 1.79
CA THR A 5 60.92 -59.98 1.26
C THR A 5 59.45 -59.71 1.50
N GLU A 6 59.11 -58.98 2.54
CA GLU A 6 57.80 -58.39 2.76
C GLU A 6 57.47 -57.34 1.67
N PHE A 7 56.55 -57.65 0.79
CA PHE A 7 55.97 -56.75 -0.14
C PHE A 7 54.92 -55.93 0.59
N SER A 8 55.27 -54.71 0.96
CA SER A 8 54.29 -53.73 1.49
C SER A 8 53.45 -53.18 0.34
N PRO A 9 52.12 -53.36 0.32
CA PRO A 9 51.31 -52.78 -0.71
C PRO A 9 51.25 -51.25 -0.50
N ALA A 10 51.81 -50.49 -1.42
CA ALA A 10 51.66 -49.05 -1.50
C ALA A 10 50.14 -48.76 -1.66
N VAL A 11 49.50 -48.36 -0.56
CA VAL A 11 48.14 -47.80 -0.61
C VAL A 11 48.21 -46.52 -1.45
N SER A 12 47.76 -46.63 -2.69
CA SER A 12 47.55 -45.46 -3.54
C SER A 12 46.56 -44.55 -2.88
N GLN A 13 47.02 -43.45 -2.32
CA GLN A 13 46.15 -42.31 -1.97
C GLN A 13 45.51 -41.86 -3.30
N ILE A 14 44.33 -42.37 -3.57
CA ILE A 14 43.42 -41.76 -4.55
C ILE A 14 43.08 -40.41 -3.98
N ASP A 15 43.71 -39.36 -4.49
CA ASP A 15 43.32 -37.97 -4.25
C ASP A 15 41.82 -37.88 -4.44
N GLN A 16 41.09 -37.85 -3.33
CA GLN A 16 39.66 -37.51 -3.34
C GLN A 16 39.57 -36.05 -3.76
N TYR A 17 39.55 -35.82 -5.06
CA TYR A 17 39.11 -34.52 -5.60
C TYR A 17 37.71 -34.26 -5.02
N PRO A 18 37.52 -33.19 -4.25
CA PRO A 18 36.21 -32.85 -3.75
C PRO A 18 35.31 -32.72 -4.99
N ALA A 19 34.20 -33.44 -4.96
CA ALA A 19 33.22 -33.40 -6.04
C ALA A 19 32.88 -31.93 -6.33
N PRO A 20 32.86 -31.50 -7.61
CA PRO A 20 32.61 -30.11 -7.97
C PRO A 20 31.28 -29.71 -7.34
N GLU A 21 31.33 -28.73 -6.46
CA GLU A 21 30.16 -28.15 -5.79
C GLU A 21 29.18 -27.70 -6.87
N VAL A 22 28.14 -28.49 -7.11
CA VAL A 22 27.08 -28.16 -8.08
C VAL A 22 26.37 -26.94 -7.54
N ARG A 23 26.91 -25.76 -7.85
CA ARG A 23 26.25 -24.51 -7.54
C ARG A 23 24.88 -24.52 -8.23
N PRO A 24 23.78 -24.37 -7.49
CA PRO A 24 22.45 -24.37 -8.08
C PRO A 24 22.43 -23.34 -9.21
N ARG A 25 22.09 -23.78 -10.41
CA ARG A 25 22.02 -22.94 -11.60
C ARG A 25 21.03 -21.82 -11.31
N ALA A 26 21.55 -20.62 -11.11
CA ALA A 26 20.74 -19.47 -10.74
C ALA A 26 19.66 -19.27 -11.82
N ASP A 27 18.42 -19.50 -11.46
CA ASP A 27 17.31 -19.44 -12.40
C ASP A 27 16.95 -17.97 -12.68
N ASN A 28 17.41 -17.48 -13.84
CA ASN A 28 17.13 -16.10 -14.27
C ASN A 28 15.63 -15.82 -14.49
N ARG A 29 14.77 -16.83 -14.44
CA ARG A 29 13.32 -16.66 -14.62
C ARG A 29 12.65 -15.93 -13.46
N LEU A 30 13.25 -15.98 -12.26
CA LEU A 30 12.66 -15.37 -11.06
C LEU A 30 12.88 -13.87 -10.94
N TRP A 31 13.71 -13.27 -11.79
CA TRP A 31 13.86 -11.80 -11.76
C TRP A 31 12.56 -11.08 -12.21
N LEU A 32 11.82 -11.67 -13.18
CA LEU A 32 10.58 -11.08 -13.69
C LEU A 32 9.51 -10.89 -12.60
N PRO A 33 9.13 -11.93 -11.81
CA PRO A 33 8.17 -11.75 -10.74
C PRO A 33 8.68 -10.82 -9.62
N GLY A 34 9.97 -10.82 -9.32
CA GLY A 34 10.56 -9.90 -8.33
C GLY A 34 10.49 -8.43 -8.75
N THR A 35 10.77 -8.14 -10.03
CA THR A 35 10.64 -6.78 -10.57
C THR A 35 9.18 -6.37 -10.71
N LEU A 36 8.29 -7.29 -11.07
CA LEU A 36 6.84 -7.02 -11.12
C LEU A 36 6.29 -6.67 -9.74
N ALA A 37 6.69 -7.39 -8.69
CA ALA A 37 6.31 -7.08 -7.32
C ALA A 37 6.77 -5.67 -6.90
N LEU A 38 8.00 -5.28 -7.24
CA LEU A 38 8.49 -3.92 -6.98
C LEU A 38 7.75 -2.86 -7.80
N ALA A 39 7.47 -3.13 -9.08
CA ALA A 39 6.69 -2.21 -9.92
C ALA A 39 5.28 -2.00 -9.34
N LEU A 40 4.66 -3.05 -8.83
CA LEU A 40 3.35 -2.97 -8.16
C LEU A 40 3.45 -2.18 -6.85
N CYS A 41 4.53 -2.31 -6.07
CA CYS A 41 4.76 -1.46 -4.90
C CYS A 41 4.83 0.02 -5.29
N VAL A 42 5.57 0.35 -6.34
CA VAL A 42 5.66 1.75 -6.84
C VAL A 42 4.30 2.25 -7.29
N PHE A 43 3.54 1.44 -8.03
CA PHE A 43 2.18 1.79 -8.45
C PHE A 43 1.25 2.06 -7.26
N LEU A 44 1.26 1.19 -6.25
CA LEU A 44 0.43 1.35 -5.05
C LEU A 44 0.80 2.61 -4.26
N LEU A 45 2.09 2.91 -4.12
CA LEU A 45 2.55 4.13 -3.47
C LEU A 45 2.17 5.38 -4.28
N ALA A 46 2.36 5.36 -5.60
CA ALA A 46 1.96 6.46 -6.48
C ALA A 46 0.44 6.70 -6.41
N ASN A 47 -0.36 5.63 -6.43
CA ASN A 47 -1.80 5.71 -6.25
C ASN A 47 -2.20 6.29 -4.89
N TRP A 48 -1.45 5.97 -3.83
CA TRP A 48 -1.71 6.51 -2.49
C TRP A 48 -1.43 8.01 -2.38
N ILE A 49 -0.33 8.47 -2.98
CA ILE A 49 0.10 9.87 -2.95
C ILE A 49 -0.72 10.73 -3.93
N SER A 50 -1.28 10.11 -4.98
CA SER A 50 -2.09 10.80 -5.98
C SER A 50 -3.33 11.46 -5.35
N PRO A 51 -3.66 12.70 -5.74
CA PRO A 51 -4.88 13.36 -5.31
C PRO A 51 -6.14 12.63 -5.77
N VAL A 52 -6.06 11.92 -6.91
CA VAL A 52 -7.11 11.02 -7.40
C VAL A 52 -6.54 9.60 -7.41
N GLY A 53 -7.17 8.68 -6.73
CA GLY A 53 -6.66 7.31 -6.64
C GLY A 53 -7.73 6.28 -6.34
N PHE A 54 -7.37 5.02 -6.57
CA PHE A 54 -8.20 3.90 -6.18
C PHE A 54 -8.22 3.76 -4.65
N ARG A 55 -9.42 3.60 -4.09
CA ARG A 55 -9.68 3.46 -2.66
C ARG A 55 -10.67 2.33 -2.41
N LEU A 56 -10.63 1.75 -1.23
CA LEU A 56 -11.62 0.79 -0.82
C LEU A 56 -12.94 1.50 -0.48
N ASN A 57 -14.05 0.78 -0.66
CA ASN A 57 -15.37 1.28 -0.26
C ASN A 57 -15.41 1.56 1.27
N GLU A 58 -14.70 0.73 2.05
CA GLU A 58 -14.50 0.95 3.47
C GLU A 58 -13.21 1.75 3.72
N ARG A 59 -13.36 3.03 3.95
CA ARG A 59 -12.27 4.01 4.08
C ARG A 59 -11.27 3.67 5.19
N SER A 60 -11.74 3.10 6.29
CA SER A 60 -10.90 2.70 7.42
C SER A 60 -9.91 1.58 7.10
N LEU A 61 -10.17 0.80 6.03
CA LEU A 61 -9.31 -0.29 5.59
C LEU A 61 -8.26 0.15 4.54
N ASP A 62 -8.37 1.35 3.96
CA ASP A 62 -7.46 1.81 2.90
C ASP A 62 -6.00 1.69 3.31
N ALA A 63 -5.61 2.26 4.46
CA ALA A 63 -4.23 2.24 4.93
C ALA A 63 -3.75 0.84 5.36
N PRO A 64 -4.47 0.09 6.22
CA PRO A 64 -4.07 -1.26 6.61
C PRO A 64 -3.88 -2.21 5.42
N VAL A 65 -4.81 -2.20 4.45
CA VAL A 65 -4.73 -3.05 3.26
C VAL A 65 -3.58 -2.64 2.35
N LEU A 66 -3.39 -1.34 2.12
CA LEU A 66 -2.27 -0.85 1.33
C LEU A 66 -0.93 -1.28 1.92
N PHE A 67 -0.68 -0.95 3.19
CA PHE A 67 0.62 -1.21 3.81
C PHE A 67 0.84 -2.71 4.09
N GLY A 68 -0.21 -3.46 4.36
CA GLY A 68 -0.16 -4.93 4.42
C GLY A 68 0.25 -5.53 3.07
N THR A 69 -0.35 -5.07 1.97
CA THR A 69 -0.01 -5.52 0.62
C THR A 69 1.42 -5.13 0.24
N LEU A 70 1.85 -3.90 0.54
CA LEU A 70 3.22 -3.44 0.32
C LEU A 70 4.23 -4.29 1.10
N SER A 71 3.95 -4.62 2.35
CA SER A 71 4.80 -5.49 3.17
C SER A 71 4.94 -6.88 2.56
N LEU A 72 3.83 -7.48 2.11
CA LEU A 72 3.84 -8.80 1.49
C LEU A 72 4.63 -8.79 0.16
N LEU A 73 4.36 -7.84 -0.73
CA LEU A 73 5.05 -7.73 -2.03
C LEU A 73 6.54 -7.49 -1.86
N SER A 74 6.93 -6.64 -0.91
CA SER A 74 8.34 -6.36 -0.64
C SER A 74 9.07 -7.55 -0.04
N ALA A 75 8.43 -8.32 0.84
CA ALA A 75 8.96 -9.57 1.35
C ALA A 75 9.15 -10.60 0.22
N CYS A 76 8.17 -10.74 -0.69
CA CYS A 76 8.28 -11.58 -1.88
C CYS A 76 9.45 -11.16 -2.77
N ALA A 77 9.59 -9.86 -3.06
CA ALA A 77 10.70 -9.33 -3.85
C ALA A 77 12.07 -9.62 -3.19
N PHE A 78 12.16 -9.46 -1.87
CA PHE A 78 13.38 -9.77 -1.12
C PHE A 78 13.75 -11.26 -1.19
N VAL A 79 12.79 -12.15 -1.00
CA VAL A 79 13.02 -13.61 -1.06
C VAL A 79 13.40 -14.05 -2.47
N MET A 80 12.64 -13.60 -3.49
CA MET A 80 12.93 -13.91 -4.90
C MET A 80 14.28 -13.35 -5.33
N GLY A 81 14.68 -12.20 -4.81
CA GLY A 81 15.97 -11.59 -5.06
C GLY A 81 17.15 -12.49 -4.69
N LYS A 82 17.01 -13.42 -3.73
CA LYS A 82 18.07 -14.39 -3.39
C LYS A 82 18.40 -15.36 -4.53
N GLN A 83 17.44 -15.64 -5.40
CA GLN A 83 17.52 -16.64 -6.46
C GLN A 83 17.97 -16.03 -7.80
N ILE A 84 18.11 -14.70 -7.89
CA ILE A 84 18.56 -14.01 -9.10
C ILE A 84 20.06 -14.26 -9.35
N GLY A 85 20.41 -14.73 -10.55
CA GLY A 85 21.78 -15.11 -10.90
C GLY A 85 22.76 -13.93 -11.04
N THR A 86 22.29 -12.78 -11.52
CA THR A 86 23.12 -11.59 -11.73
C THR A 86 23.28 -10.79 -10.44
N THR A 87 24.52 -10.59 -10.01
CA THR A 87 24.84 -9.93 -8.71
C THR A 87 24.20 -8.56 -8.57
N TRP A 88 24.27 -7.71 -9.59
CA TRP A 88 23.67 -6.37 -9.56
C TRP A 88 22.14 -6.41 -9.39
N ARG A 89 21.45 -7.21 -10.20
CA ARG A 89 19.99 -7.35 -10.11
C ARG A 89 19.56 -7.91 -8.77
N ARG A 90 20.29 -8.90 -8.25
CA ARG A 90 20.08 -9.47 -6.93
C ARG A 90 20.19 -8.42 -5.84
N LEU A 91 21.27 -7.63 -5.87
CA LEU A 91 21.49 -6.57 -4.90
C LEU A 91 20.37 -5.54 -4.95
N LEU A 92 20.04 -5.05 -6.15
CA LEU A 92 19.00 -4.05 -6.35
C LEU A 92 17.62 -4.54 -5.84
N THR A 93 17.18 -5.74 -6.26
CA THR A 93 15.86 -6.28 -5.88
C THR A 93 15.78 -6.50 -4.37
N ARG A 94 16.84 -7.00 -3.75
CA ARG A 94 16.87 -7.23 -2.30
C ARG A 94 16.91 -5.92 -1.52
N SER A 95 17.74 -4.97 -1.92
CA SER A 95 17.86 -3.68 -1.22
C SER A 95 16.56 -2.89 -1.29
N LEU A 96 15.92 -2.82 -2.47
CA LEU A 96 14.62 -2.15 -2.63
C LEU A 96 13.51 -2.90 -1.88
N GLY A 97 13.46 -4.23 -1.97
CA GLY A 97 12.50 -5.01 -1.21
C GLY A 97 12.66 -4.83 0.30
N ALA A 98 13.89 -4.87 0.82
CA ALA A 98 14.16 -4.60 2.23
C ALA A 98 13.78 -3.19 2.65
N LEU A 99 14.11 -2.17 1.84
CA LEU A 99 13.78 -0.78 2.12
C LEU A 99 12.26 -0.58 2.21
N VAL A 100 11.51 -1.06 1.20
CA VAL A 100 10.04 -0.95 1.20
C VAL A 100 9.46 -1.69 2.40
N PHE A 101 9.95 -2.88 2.73
CA PHE A 101 9.49 -3.66 3.88
C PHE A 101 9.69 -2.92 5.20
N VAL A 102 10.90 -2.40 5.44
CA VAL A 102 11.24 -1.67 6.67
C VAL A 102 10.40 -0.41 6.83
N LEU A 103 10.03 0.25 5.73
CA LEU A 103 9.16 1.42 5.77
C LEU A 103 7.68 1.06 5.89
N ALA A 104 7.21 0.03 5.17
CA ALA A 104 5.79 -0.32 5.13
C ALA A 104 5.29 -0.99 6.40
N VAL A 105 6.09 -1.86 7.03
CA VAL A 105 5.66 -2.61 8.23
C VAL A 105 5.31 -1.70 9.41
N PRO A 106 6.18 -0.76 9.84
CA PRO A 106 5.84 0.14 10.94
C PRO A 106 4.59 0.98 10.65
N VAL A 107 4.49 1.53 9.42
CA VAL A 107 3.33 2.33 9.01
C VAL A 107 2.06 1.47 8.97
N GLY A 108 2.15 0.23 8.50
CA GLY A 108 1.03 -0.71 8.52
C GLY A 108 0.58 -1.05 9.93
N CYS A 109 1.52 -1.35 10.82
CA CYS A 109 1.21 -1.63 12.23
C CYS A 109 0.58 -0.42 12.93
N THR A 110 1.15 0.76 12.74
CA THR A 110 0.58 2.00 13.32
C THR A 110 -0.79 2.33 12.74
N SER A 111 -1.00 2.15 11.44
CA SER A 111 -2.31 2.34 10.79
C SER A 111 -3.37 1.37 11.29
N PHE A 112 -2.98 0.17 11.69
CA PHE A 112 -3.90 -0.80 12.28
C PHE A 112 -4.22 -0.47 13.73
N VAL A 113 -3.23 -0.08 14.52
CA VAL A 113 -3.41 0.26 15.95
C VAL A 113 -4.15 1.59 16.13
N PHE A 114 -3.81 2.60 15.29
CA PHE A 114 -4.43 3.92 15.31
C PHE A 114 -5.46 4.07 14.19
N ARG A 115 -6.28 3.03 14.02
CA ARG A 115 -7.33 3.04 13.00
C ARG A 115 -8.22 4.27 13.18
N ILE A 116 -8.38 5.03 12.11
CA ILE A 116 -9.36 6.11 12.02
C ILE A 116 -10.64 5.52 11.44
N ASP A 117 -11.71 5.54 12.21
CA ASP A 117 -13.01 5.15 11.73
C ASP A 117 -13.58 6.26 10.86
N ALA A 118 -14.02 5.90 9.66
CA ALA A 118 -14.62 6.81 8.69
C ALA A 118 -16.11 6.46 8.57
N LEU A 119 -16.95 7.29 9.15
CA LEU A 119 -18.40 7.10 9.14
C LEU A 119 -19.03 7.99 8.07
N PRO A 120 -19.67 7.44 7.03
CA PRO A 120 -20.38 8.25 6.05
C PRO A 120 -21.63 8.87 6.70
N VAL A 121 -21.73 10.20 6.65
CA VAL A 121 -22.80 10.96 7.32
C VAL A 121 -23.73 11.67 6.36
N ALA A 122 -23.23 12.08 5.20
CA ALA A 122 -24.04 12.69 4.16
C ALA A 122 -23.48 12.35 2.78
N HIS A 123 -24.33 12.31 1.77
CA HIS A 123 -23.92 12.18 0.39
C HIS A 123 -24.84 12.93 -0.56
N ILE A 124 -24.28 13.34 -1.70
CA ILE A 124 -25.01 13.96 -2.81
C ILE A 124 -24.48 13.44 -4.14
N SER A 125 -25.34 13.14 -5.08
CA SER A 125 -24.97 12.70 -6.43
C SER A 125 -24.66 13.91 -7.32
N VAL A 126 -23.57 13.83 -8.06
CA VAL A 126 -23.12 14.88 -9.00
C VAL A 126 -22.81 14.23 -10.34
N GLY A 127 -23.82 14.10 -11.18
CA GLY A 127 -23.69 13.34 -12.43
C GLY A 127 -23.46 11.86 -12.19
N SER A 128 -22.32 11.32 -12.69
CA SER A 128 -21.90 9.93 -12.47
C SER A 128 -21.10 9.73 -11.17
N ASP A 129 -20.76 10.81 -10.51
CA ASP A 129 -19.97 10.81 -9.29
C ASP A 129 -20.88 11.08 -8.10
N ARG A 130 -20.40 10.78 -6.91
CA ARG A 130 -21.06 11.18 -5.66
C ARG A 130 -20.05 11.90 -4.77
N VAL A 131 -20.51 12.88 -4.03
CA VAL A 131 -19.74 13.49 -2.95
C VAL A 131 -20.25 12.94 -1.63
N VAL A 132 -19.36 12.40 -0.83
CA VAL A 132 -19.67 11.81 0.48
C VAL A 132 -18.91 12.59 1.54
N ALA A 133 -19.59 12.96 2.60
CA ALA A 133 -18.98 13.49 3.81
C ALA A 133 -18.75 12.36 4.80
N TYR A 134 -17.53 12.26 5.31
CA TYR A 134 -17.14 11.28 6.31
C TYR A 134 -16.75 11.97 7.60
N TRP A 135 -17.30 11.52 8.70
CA TRP A 135 -16.69 11.79 10.00
C TRP A 135 -15.48 10.92 10.17
N MET A 136 -14.34 11.56 10.33
CA MET A 136 -13.07 10.90 10.59
C MET A 136 -12.84 10.92 12.10
N VAL A 137 -13.05 9.77 12.74
CA VAL A 137 -12.95 9.63 14.18
C VAL A 137 -11.69 8.84 14.50
N GLY A 138 -10.65 9.54 14.92
CA GLY A 138 -9.47 8.92 15.52
C GLY A 138 -9.78 8.42 16.93
N GLY A 139 -9.00 7.46 17.46
CA GLY A 139 -9.14 7.01 18.85
C GLY A 139 -9.04 8.17 19.87
N PRO A 140 -8.95 7.89 21.18
CA PRO A 140 -9.08 8.92 22.24
C PRO A 140 -8.15 10.14 22.13
N VAL A 141 -7.09 10.04 21.33
CA VAL A 141 -6.07 11.09 21.10
C VAL A 141 -5.97 11.47 19.62
N GLY A 142 -6.78 10.84 18.75
CA GLY A 142 -6.73 11.05 17.30
C GLY A 142 -7.49 12.30 16.86
N PRO A 143 -7.20 12.78 15.65
CA PRO A 143 -7.92 13.92 15.09
C PRO A 143 -9.38 13.55 14.83
N HIS A 144 -10.26 14.52 15.09
CA HIS A 144 -11.67 14.45 14.72
C HIS A 144 -11.93 15.56 13.70
N TYR A 145 -12.40 15.18 12.49
CA TYR A 145 -12.70 16.13 11.43
C TYR A 145 -13.70 15.53 10.44
N THR A 146 -14.27 16.37 9.59
CA THR A 146 -15.11 15.94 8.48
C THR A 146 -14.31 16.02 7.18
N GLU A 147 -14.21 14.90 6.46
CA GLU A 147 -13.59 14.81 5.12
C GLU A 147 -14.69 14.79 4.06
N PHE A 148 -14.58 15.62 3.05
CA PHE A 148 -15.44 15.61 1.86
C PHE A 148 -14.69 14.90 0.73
N ARG A 149 -15.33 13.87 0.18
CA ARG A 149 -14.70 13.00 -0.79
C ARG A 149 -15.61 12.82 -2.00
N GLU A 150 -15.08 13.08 -3.17
CA GLU A 150 -15.75 12.75 -4.43
C GLU A 150 -15.37 11.33 -4.83
N GLU A 151 -16.36 10.52 -5.21
CA GLU A 151 -16.21 9.09 -5.42
C GLU A 151 -16.98 8.63 -6.65
N ARG A 152 -16.38 7.68 -7.39
CA ARG A 152 -17.00 6.91 -8.45
C ARG A 152 -16.75 5.44 -8.24
N SER A 153 -17.79 4.63 -8.25
CA SER A 153 -17.63 3.17 -8.19
C SER A 153 -17.03 2.66 -9.50
N VAL A 154 -15.94 1.91 -9.40
CA VAL A 154 -15.28 1.27 -10.55
C VAL A 154 -15.72 -0.19 -10.65
N VAL A 155 -15.64 -0.89 -9.52
CA VAL A 155 -16.15 -2.25 -9.34
C VAL A 155 -16.66 -2.37 -7.90
N PRO A 156 -17.47 -3.37 -7.58
CA PRO A 156 -17.90 -3.58 -6.20
C PRO A 156 -16.71 -3.63 -5.24
N GLY A 157 -16.72 -2.77 -4.22
CA GLY A 157 -15.65 -2.67 -3.22
C GLY A 157 -14.49 -1.76 -3.56
N LEU A 158 -14.39 -1.27 -4.82
CA LEU A 158 -13.30 -0.39 -5.25
C LEU A 158 -13.86 0.90 -5.85
N LEU A 159 -13.39 2.02 -5.34
CA LEU A 159 -13.77 3.37 -5.76
C LEU A 159 -12.60 4.09 -6.39
N LEU A 160 -12.85 4.90 -7.41
CA LEU A 160 -11.97 6.00 -7.78
C LEU A 160 -12.40 7.20 -6.94
N ALA A 161 -11.49 7.78 -6.18
CA ALA A 161 -11.84 8.81 -5.22
C ALA A 161 -10.82 9.94 -5.15
N ARG A 162 -11.34 11.13 -4.78
CA ARG A 162 -10.53 12.33 -4.55
C ARG A 162 -11.08 13.05 -3.33
N VAL A 163 -10.18 13.45 -2.44
CA VAL A 163 -10.54 14.35 -1.34
C VAL A 163 -10.71 15.74 -1.92
N VAL A 164 -11.84 16.35 -1.68
CA VAL A 164 -12.18 17.71 -2.16
C VAL A 164 -12.05 18.75 -1.06
N GLY A 165 -12.03 18.33 0.20
CA GLY A 165 -11.78 19.23 1.31
C GLY A 165 -11.96 18.62 2.68
N TYR A 166 -11.72 19.44 3.70
CA TYR A 166 -11.82 19.09 5.12
C TYR A 166 -12.51 20.21 5.89
N SER A 167 -13.29 19.82 6.90
CA SER A 167 -13.74 20.70 7.96
C SER A 167 -13.16 20.21 9.29
N PRO A 168 -12.58 21.07 10.13
CA PRO A 168 -12.08 20.67 11.45
C PRO A 168 -13.19 20.32 12.45
N TYR A 169 -14.45 20.45 12.03
CA TYR A 169 -15.62 20.23 12.87
C TYR A 169 -16.29 18.91 12.55
N ILE A 170 -16.85 18.27 13.57
CA ILE A 170 -17.77 17.15 13.45
C ILE A 170 -19.15 17.65 13.87
N GLY A 171 -20.17 17.33 13.09
CA GLY A 171 -21.54 17.73 13.35
C GLY A 171 -22.44 17.39 12.17
N ASP A 172 -23.69 17.81 12.23
CA ASP A 172 -24.63 17.58 11.14
C ASP A 172 -24.14 18.23 9.85
N VAL A 173 -24.08 17.43 8.78
CA VAL A 173 -23.56 17.87 7.49
C VAL A 173 -24.71 17.97 6.49
N THR A 174 -24.87 19.16 5.93
CA THR A 174 -25.79 19.39 4.79
C THR A 174 -24.95 19.67 3.54
N LEU A 175 -25.18 18.84 2.50
CA LEU A 175 -24.50 18.99 1.21
C LEU A 175 -25.47 19.55 0.17
N SER A 176 -25.01 20.55 -0.59
CA SER A 176 -25.73 21.07 -1.75
C SER A 176 -24.74 21.34 -2.89
N VAL A 177 -25.21 21.25 -4.12
CA VAL A 177 -24.43 21.56 -5.32
C VAL A 177 -25.24 22.54 -6.16
N ASN A 178 -24.61 23.66 -6.52
CA ASN A 178 -25.24 24.65 -7.38
C ASN A 178 -25.04 24.31 -8.88
N PHE A 179 -25.69 25.06 -9.76
CA PHE A 179 -25.60 24.91 -11.23
C PHE A 179 -24.18 25.05 -11.77
N GLU A 180 -23.28 25.75 -11.07
CA GLU A 180 -21.88 25.93 -11.43
C GLU A 180 -20.99 24.76 -10.98
N LYS A 181 -21.59 23.67 -10.48
CA LYS A 181 -20.89 22.52 -9.89
C LYS A 181 -20.01 22.92 -8.69
N THR A 182 -20.42 23.93 -7.95
CA THR A 182 -19.79 24.27 -6.67
C THR A 182 -20.50 23.48 -5.58
N LEU A 183 -19.72 22.65 -4.87
CA LEU A 183 -20.16 21.96 -3.67
C LEU A 183 -20.20 23.00 -2.54
N ARG A 184 -21.33 23.07 -1.88
CA ARG A 184 -21.51 23.82 -0.65
C ARG A 184 -21.82 22.82 0.45
N ALA A 185 -20.98 22.75 1.45
CA ALA A 185 -21.16 21.90 2.62
C ALA A 185 -21.30 22.80 3.86
N GLU A 186 -22.37 22.63 4.57
CA GLU A 186 -22.61 23.25 5.86
C GLU A 186 -22.41 22.20 6.95
N VAL A 187 -21.49 22.44 7.87
CA VAL A 187 -21.27 21.60 9.04
C VAL A 187 -21.78 22.37 10.25
N ALA A 188 -22.86 21.89 10.86
CA ALA A 188 -23.37 22.43 12.09
C ALA A 188 -22.59 21.79 13.24
N GLU A 189 -21.84 22.60 13.99
CA GLU A 189 -21.13 22.13 15.17
C GLU A 189 -22.13 21.75 16.26
N ASP A 190 -21.95 20.56 16.87
CA ASP A 190 -22.79 20.08 17.97
C ASP A 190 -22.41 20.79 19.29
N THR A 191 -22.49 22.10 19.27
CA THR A 191 -22.28 22.95 20.43
C THR A 191 -23.56 23.71 20.75
N GLU A 192 -23.76 24.03 22.04
CA GLU A 192 -24.93 24.81 22.52
C GLU A 192 -25.14 26.15 21.78
N ARG A 193 -24.15 26.63 21.03
CA ARG A 193 -24.22 27.84 20.21
C ARG A 193 -24.61 27.64 18.76
N GLY A 194 -24.65 26.39 18.28
CA GLY A 194 -25.11 26.04 16.93
C GLY A 194 -24.38 26.75 15.80
N SER A 195 -23.06 26.98 15.95
CA SER A 195 -22.27 27.61 14.89
C SER A 195 -22.28 26.73 13.63
N ARG A 196 -22.57 27.35 12.49
CA ARG A 196 -22.53 26.69 11.19
C ARG A 196 -21.27 27.11 10.46
N HIS A 197 -20.49 26.12 10.03
CA HIS A 197 -19.27 26.33 9.26
C HIS A 197 -19.55 26.00 7.81
N LEU A 198 -19.37 27.00 6.93
CA LEU A 198 -19.58 26.85 5.49
C LEU A 198 -18.25 26.46 4.82
N PHE A 199 -18.28 25.41 4.07
CA PHE A 199 -17.22 24.98 3.17
C PHE A 199 -17.73 25.04 1.73
N GLU A 200 -16.99 25.68 0.84
CA GLU A 200 -17.31 25.74 -0.57
C GLU A 200 -16.10 25.27 -1.41
N CYS A 201 -16.34 24.39 -2.36
CA CYS A 201 -15.33 24.01 -3.34
C CYS A 201 -15.96 23.70 -4.69
N ARG A 202 -15.17 23.86 -5.75
CA ARG A 202 -15.59 23.49 -7.09
C ARG A 202 -15.36 21.99 -7.31
N VAL A 203 -16.43 21.27 -7.62
CA VAL A 203 -16.37 19.84 -7.95
C VAL A 203 -16.10 19.70 -9.44
N ALA A 204 -14.90 19.24 -9.79
CA ALA A 204 -14.59 18.87 -11.16
C ALA A 204 -14.79 17.36 -11.31
N PRO A 205 -15.30 16.84 -12.44
CA PRO A 205 -15.51 15.41 -12.61
C PRO A 205 -14.19 14.64 -12.40
N LEU A 206 -14.27 13.49 -11.75
CA LEU A 206 -13.09 12.61 -11.50
C LEU A 206 -12.41 12.18 -12.80
N LEU A 207 -13.21 12.00 -13.85
CA LEU A 207 -12.76 11.70 -15.21
C LEU A 207 -13.45 12.64 -16.19
N PRO A 208 -12.75 13.13 -17.24
CA PRO A 208 -13.26 14.14 -18.15
C PRO A 208 -14.33 13.64 -19.14
N TRP A 209 -14.82 12.42 -19.03
CA TRP A 209 -15.87 11.80 -19.88
C TRP A 209 -17.10 11.34 -19.11
#